data_0525d0756ca1bc9a13d03d7447f4c4e9
#
_entry.id   0525d0756ca1bc9a13d03d7447f4c4e9
#
_cell.length_a   1.000
_cell.length_b   1.000
_cell.length_c   1.000
_cell.angle_alpha   90.00
_cell.angle_beta   90.00
_cell.angle_gamma   90.00
#
_symmetry.space_group_name_H-M   'P 1'
#
loop_
_entity.id
_entity.type
_entity.pdbx_description
1 polymer ?
#
loop_
_entity_poly.entity_id
_entity_poly.type
_entity_poly.pdbx_seq_one_letter_code
_entity_poly.pdbx_strand_id
1 'polypeptide(L)'
;DGYAYHQFSNAKHNDYAVFVEGTDTTAEQFAAMLSISLQSIKQYHDEKFDKTNFIKNVVLDNILPGDIYAKARELHFVSDVQRVVLLIRVTSGNDISAYDVVSGLFPDKQKDFVFNISETDTVLVKEIKPDNNTRDMEKLAASIVDTLQGDHYIKAVVGIGTPIGNIKDLASSFKEAQIAMEVGKVFDTERQVISYDHLGIARLIYQLPTTLCEAFLREVFKQES
;
A
#
# COMPACT_ATOMS: atom_id res chain seq x y z
N ASP A 1 0.06 -26.80 40.02
CA ASP A 1 -0.44 -25.49 39.68
C ASP A 1 -1.74 -25.48 38.85
N GLY A 2 -2.35 -26.62 38.55
CA GLY A 2 -3.70 -26.66 37.92
C GLY A 2 -3.78 -26.37 36.42
N TYR A 3 -2.66 -26.24 35.71
CA TYR A 3 -2.60 -25.97 34.29
C TYR A 3 -1.68 -26.93 33.54
N ALA A 4 -2.11 -27.41 32.38
CA ALA A 4 -1.24 -27.99 31.35
C ALA A 4 -0.69 -26.88 30.45
N TYR A 5 0.57 -26.96 30.02
CA TYR A 5 1.16 -25.96 29.15
C TYR A 5 1.94 -26.60 28.01
N HIS A 6 2.02 -25.87 26.86
CA HIS A 6 2.83 -26.26 25.73
C HIS A 6 3.51 -25.04 25.12
N GLN A 7 4.81 -25.13 24.86
CA GLN A 7 5.60 -24.06 24.27
C GLN A 7 5.63 -24.17 22.72
N PHE A 8 5.68 -23.03 22.06
CA PHE A 8 5.99 -22.95 20.64
C PHE A 8 6.83 -21.70 20.33
N SER A 9 7.65 -21.75 19.29
CA SER A 9 8.48 -20.64 18.86
C SER A 9 8.08 -20.19 17.46
N ASN A 10 8.23 -18.89 17.15
CA ASN A 10 8.12 -18.39 15.79
C ASN A 10 9.48 -18.43 15.08
N ALA A 11 9.49 -18.10 13.76
CA ALA A 11 10.70 -18.05 12.95
C ALA A 11 11.75 -17.02 13.45
N LYS A 12 11.33 -16.05 14.28
CA LYS A 12 12.20 -15.03 14.90
C LYS A 12 12.72 -15.45 16.29
N HIS A 13 12.57 -16.72 16.65
CA HIS A 13 12.98 -17.31 17.94
C HIS A 13 12.34 -16.63 19.18
N ASN A 14 11.15 -16.06 19.02
CA ASN A 14 10.36 -15.65 20.16
C ASN A 14 9.57 -16.85 20.68
N ASP A 15 9.71 -17.13 21.99
CA ASP A 15 9.04 -18.22 22.65
C ASP A 15 7.69 -17.79 23.22
N TYR A 16 6.69 -18.62 23.01
CA TYR A 16 5.33 -18.45 23.50
C TYR A 16 4.90 -19.71 24.26
N ALA A 17 3.95 -19.57 25.16
CA ALA A 17 3.36 -20.70 25.84
C ALA A 17 1.85 -20.59 25.86
N VAL A 18 1.17 -21.71 25.69
CA VAL A 18 -0.28 -21.87 25.83
C VAL A 18 -0.53 -22.58 27.17
N PHE A 19 -1.46 -22.07 27.96
CA PHE A 19 -1.89 -22.65 29.22
C PHE A 19 -3.35 -23.06 29.11
N VAL A 20 -3.66 -24.29 29.50
CA VAL A 20 -5.02 -24.85 29.59
C VAL A 20 -5.28 -25.28 31.01
N GLU A 21 -6.41 -24.89 31.57
CA GLU A 21 -6.80 -25.31 32.92
C GLU A 21 -7.03 -26.83 32.98
N GLY A 22 -6.43 -27.49 33.95
CA GLY A 22 -6.42 -28.94 34.12
C GLY A 22 -5.01 -29.52 34.11
N THR A 23 -4.86 -30.71 34.67
CA THR A 23 -3.60 -31.48 34.73
C THR A 23 -3.75 -32.88 34.19
N ASP A 24 -4.88 -33.17 33.53
CA ASP A 24 -5.18 -34.46 32.93
C ASP A 24 -4.64 -34.54 31.49
N THR A 25 -4.63 -35.73 30.94
CA THR A 25 -4.18 -35.99 29.57
C THR A 25 -4.98 -35.21 28.52
N THR A 26 -6.23 -34.89 28.82
CA THR A 26 -7.11 -34.12 27.95
C THR A 26 -6.62 -32.66 27.86
N ALA A 27 -6.30 -32.04 29.00
CA ALA A 27 -5.75 -30.68 29.05
C ALA A 27 -4.40 -30.58 28.34
N GLU A 28 -3.52 -31.59 28.46
CA GLU A 28 -2.24 -31.66 27.73
C GLU A 28 -2.45 -31.76 26.23
N GLN A 29 -3.40 -32.59 25.76
CA GLN A 29 -3.72 -32.69 24.32
C GLN A 29 -4.30 -31.38 23.75
N PHE A 30 -5.18 -30.70 24.51
CA PHE A 30 -5.70 -29.40 24.12
C PHE A 30 -4.59 -28.34 24.06
N ALA A 31 -3.68 -28.28 25.03
CA ALA A 31 -2.55 -27.34 25.01
C ALA A 31 -1.65 -27.59 23.79
N ALA A 32 -1.35 -28.85 23.47
CA ALA A 32 -0.56 -29.22 22.31
C ALA A 32 -1.26 -28.84 20.99
N MET A 33 -2.54 -29.12 20.82
CA MET A 33 -3.32 -28.79 19.64
C MET A 33 -3.43 -27.27 19.43
N LEU A 34 -3.69 -26.52 20.52
CA LEU A 34 -3.74 -25.06 20.48
C LEU A 34 -2.38 -24.46 20.13
N SER A 35 -1.27 -25.00 20.66
CA SER A 35 0.06 -24.51 20.35
C SER A 35 0.41 -24.65 18.86
N ILE A 36 0.07 -25.78 18.22
CA ILE A 36 0.26 -26.00 16.78
C ILE A 36 -0.58 -25.01 15.97
N SER A 37 -1.85 -24.84 16.35
CA SER A 37 -2.75 -23.91 15.67
C SER A 37 -2.27 -22.47 15.76
N LEU A 38 -1.89 -22.03 16.96
CA LEU A 38 -1.38 -20.68 17.21
C LEU A 38 -0.02 -20.44 16.55
N GLN A 39 0.85 -21.44 16.50
CA GLN A 39 2.11 -21.36 15.76
C GLN A 39 1.87 -21.12 14.28
N SER A 40 0.93 -21.85 13.65
CA SER A 40 0.59 -21.67 12.23
C SER A 40 -0.01 -20.30 11.95
N ILE A 41 -0.93 -19.83 12.81
CA ILE A 41 -1.51 -18.47 12.71
C ILE A 41 -0.42 -17.41 12.85
N LYS A 42 0.46 -17.55 13.83
CA LYS A 42 1.55 -16.61 14.08
C LYS A 42 2.52 -16.56 12.91
N GLN A 43 2.92 -17.72 12.37
CA GLN A 43 3.77 -17.79 11.18
C GLN A 43 3.14 -17.09 10.00
N TYR A 44 1.85 -17.32 9.73
CA TYR A 44 1.12 -16.64 8.66
C TYR A 44 1.13 -15.11 8.81
N HIS A 45 0.92 -14.63 10.07
CA HIS A 45 0.96 -13.19 10.35
C HIS A 45 2.35 -12.59 10.17
N ASP A 46 3.40 -13.29 10.61
CA ASP A 46 4.78 -12.83 10.49
C ASP A 46 5.20 -12.76 9.00
N GLU A 47 4.90 -13.78 8.20
CA GLU A 47 5.16 -13.79 6.76
C GLU A 47 4.44 -12.64 6.04
N LYS A 48 3.17 -12.41 6.38
CA LYS A 48 2.39 -11.31 5.83
C LYS A 48 2.97 -9.95 6.17
N PHE A 49 3.36 -9.76 7.43
CA PHE A 49 3.98 -8.51 7.89
C PHE A 49 5.30 -8.27 7.19
N ASP A 50 6.12 -9.29 7.01
CA ASP A 50 7.41 -9.20 6.34
C ASP A 50 7.24 -8.86 4.84
N LYS A 51 6.26 -9.46 4.14
CA LYS A 51 5.91 -9.10 2.75
C LYS A 51 5.42 -7.67 2.61
N THR A 52 4.52 -7.23 3.49
CA THR A 52 3.99 -5.85 3.46
C THR A 52 5.09 -4.84 3.72
N ASN A 53 5.97 -5.08 4.71
CA ASN A 53 7.12 -4.22 4.96
C ASN A 53 8.12 -4.21 3.80
N PHE A 54 8.36 -5.35 3.17
CA PHE A 54 9.20 -5.42 1.99
C PHE A 54 8.63 -4.55 0.87
N ILE A 55 7.35 -4.70 0.52
CA ILE A 55 6.69 -3.89 -0.50
C ILE A 55 6.72 -2.41 -0.15
N LYS A 56 6.44 -2.05 1.10
CA LYS A 56 6.54 -0.66 1.58
C LYS A 56 7.94 -0.08 1.33
N ASN A 57 8.99 -0.83 1.64
CA ASN A 57 10.36 -0.38 1.43
C ASN A 57 10.73 -0.28 -0.05
N VAL A 58 10.22 -1.16 -0.91
CA VAL A 58 10.40 -1.04 -2.38
C VAL A 58 9.70 0.19 -2.92
N VAL A 59 8.44 0.43 -2.52
CA VAL A 59 7.65 1.61 -2.93
C VAL A 59 8.32 2.91 -2.51
N LEU A 60 8.91 2.95 -1.31
CA LEU A 60 9.61 4.12 -0.77
C LEU A 60 11.07 4.27 -1.25
N ASP A 61 11.53 3.40 -2.17
CA ASP A 61 12.90 3.41 -2.70
C ASP A 61 13.99 3.19 -1.62
N ASN A 62 13.65 2.45 -0.56
CA ASN A 62 14.54 2.18 0.59
C ASN A 62 15.39 0.91 0.42
N ILE A 63 15.25 0.18 -0.69
CA ILE A 63 16.01 -1.04 -0.99
C ILE A 63 16.77 -0.82 -2.29
N LEU A 64 18.05 -1.18 -2.29
CA LEU A 64 18.87 -1.12 -3.50
C LEU A 64 18.28 -2.04 -4.59
N PRO A 65 18.21 -1.58 -5.86
CA PRO A 65 17.62 -2.37 -6.95
C PRO A 65 18.18 -3.79 -7.09
N GLY A 66 19.48 -3.99 -6.77
CA GLY A 66 20.14 -5.30 -6.79
C GLY A 66 19.63 -6.28 -5.73
N ASP A 67 19.14 -5.76 -4.60
CA ASP A 67 18.71 -6.57 -3.46
C ASP A 67 17.21 -6.93 -3.51
N ILE A 68 16.43 -6.20 -4.34
CA ILE A 68 14.98 -6.40 -4.44
C ILE A 68 14.64 -7.85 -4.81
N TYR A 69 15.29 -8.40 -5.83
CA TYR A 69 15.01 -9.77 -6.28
C TYR A 69 15.48 -10.86 -5.30
N ALA A 70 16.62 -10.64 -4.63
CA ALA A 70 17.10 -11.54 -3.60
C ALA A 70 16.09 -11.61 -2.45
N LYS A 71 15.62 -10.46 -1.99
CA LYS A 71 14.63 -10.36 -0.91
C LYS A 71 13.25 -10.89 -1.31
N ALA A 72 12.81 -10.61 -2.54
CA ALA A 72 11.56 -11.14 -3.09
C ALA A 72 11.58 -12.68 -3.10
N ARG A 73 12.70 -13.28 -3.49
CA ARG A 73 12.86 -14.75 -3.48
C ARG A 73 12.84 -15.33 -2.07
N GLU A 74 13.52 -14.70 -1.12
CA GLU A 74 13.52 -15.10 0.29
C GLU A 74 12.09 -15.11 0.87
N LEU A 75 11.28 -14.10 0.51
CA LEU A 75 9.91 -13.95 0.97
C LEU A 75 8.88 -14.72 0.10
N HIS A 76 9.33 -15.53 -0.86
CA HIS A 76 8.43 -16.21 -1.83
C HIS A 76 7.42 -15.25 -2.47
N PHE A 77 7.91 -14.08 -2.87
CA PHE A 77 7.11 -13.03 -3.48
C PHE A 77 7.13 -13.14 -5.01
N VAL A 78 5.96 -13.08 -5.64
CA VAL A 78 5.86 -13.12 -7.11
C VAL A 78 6.22 -11.75 -7.67
N SER A 79 7.35 -11.66 -8.37
CA SER A 79 7.92 -10.39 -8.85
C SER A 79 7.35 -9.92 -10.18
N ASP A 80 7.05 -10.86 -11.10
CA ASP A 80 6.73 -10.58 -12.50
C ASP A 80 5.20 -10.68 -12.76
N VAL A 81 4.43 -9.87 -12.04
CA VAL A 81 3.00 -9.68 -12.25
C VAL A 81 2.70 -8.20 -12.36
N GLN A 82 1.66 -7.87 -13.11
CA GLN A 82 1.27 -6.48 -13.26
C GLN A 82 0.68 -5.94 -11.97
N ARG A 83 1.16 -4.77 -11.57
CA ARG A 83 0.68 -4.03 -10.40
C ARG A 83 0.55 -2.55 -10.71
N VAL A 84 -0.28 -1.89 -9.94
CA VAL A 84 -0.42 -0.43 -9.94
C VAL A 84 -0.39 0.08 -8.51
N VAL A 85 0.16 1.27 -8.34
CA VAL A 85 0.16 1.95 -7.03
C VAL A 85 -0.91 3.03 -7.02
N LEU A 86 -1.77 2.97 -6.02
CA LEU A 86 -2.73 4.02 -5.70
C LEU A 86 -2.32 4.69 -4.38
N LEU A 87 -2.23 6.01 -4.39
CA LEU A 87 -2.01 6.83 -3.21
C LEU A 87 -3.35 7.45 -2.80
N ILE A 88 -3.83 7.12 -1.60
CA ILE A 88 -5.10 7.58 -1.05
C ILE A 88 -4.76 8.59 0.04
N ARG A 89 -5.14 9.85 -0.15
CA ARG A 89 -4.92 10.94 0.80
C ARG A 89 -6.23 11.39 1.41
N VAL A 90 -6.33 11.29 2.72
CA VAL A 90 -7.45 11.84 3.49
C VAL A 90 -7.30 13.35 3.59
N THR A 91 -8.35 14.07 3.21
CA THR A 91 -8.41 15.53 3.29
C THR A 91 -9.27 16.01 4.45
N SER A 92 -10.26 15.22 4.86
CA SER A 92 -11.11 15.43 6.01
C SER A 92 -11.78 14.12 6.39
N GLY A 93 -11.94 13.84 7.67
CA GLY A 93 -12.57 12.59 8.12
C GLY A 93 -12.78 12.55 9.64
N ASN A 94 -13.34 11.44 10.09
CA ASN A 94 -13.56 11.08 11.47
C ASN A 94 -12.38 10.29 12.03
N ASP A 95 -12.50 9.79 13.28
CA ASP A 95 -11.49 8.97 13.96
C ASP A 95 -11.27 7.57 13.32
N ILE A 96 -12.04 7.23 12.27
CA ILE A 96 -11.91 5.96 11.55
C ILE A 96 -10.71 6.05 10.61
N SER A 97 -9.82 5.07 10.70
CA SER A 97 -8.63 4.97 9.85
C SER A 97 -9.02 4.60 8.40
N ALA A 98 -8.65 5.42 7.44
CA ALA A 98 -8.80 5.08 6.03
C ALA A 98 -8.05 3.78 5.66
N TYR A 99 -6.95 3.49 6.33
CA TYR A 99 -6.22 2.23 6.20
C TYR A 99 -7.11 1.01 6.51
N ASP A 100 -7.88 1.06 7.60
CA ASP A 100 -8.71 -0.08 8.02
C ASP A 100 -9.82 -0.33 7.00
N VAL A 101 -10.45 0.74 6.50
CA VAL A 101 -11.48 0.66 5.45
C VAL A 101 -10.89 0.08 4.16
N VAL A 102 -9.81 0.66 3.66
CA VAL A 102 -9.15 0.20 2.43
C VAL A 102 -8.63 -1.23 2.59
N SER A 103 -8.02 -1.55 3.74
CA SER A 103 -7.54 -2.90 4.02
C SER A 103 -8.67 -3.93 4.06
N GLY A 104 -9.88 -3.53 4.46
CA GLY A 104 -11.10 -4.35 4.44
C GLY A 104 -11.62 -4.62 3.03
N LEU A 105 -11.51 -3.63 2.13
CA LEU A 105 -11.91 -3.78 0.73
C LEU A 105 -11.03 -4.78 -0.06
N PHE A 106 -9.78 -4.95 0.35
CA PHE A 106 -8.81 -5.84 -0.31
C PHE A 106 -8.36 -6.97 0.64
N PRO A 107 -9.19 -8.02 0.80
CA PRO A 107 -8.90 -9.10 1.74
C PRO A 107 -7.76 -10.03 1.29
N ASP A 108 -7.47 -10.12 -0.01
CA ASP A 108 -6.39 -10.96 -0.55
C ASP A 108 -5.01 -10.32 -0.32
N LYS A 109 -4.51 -10.49 0.90
CA LYS A 109 -3.23 -9.93 1.34
C LYS A 109 -1.99 -10.61 0.73
N GLN A 110 -2.17 -11.58 -0.17
CA GLN A 110 -1.08 -12.17 -0.96
C GLN A 110 -0.86 -11.41 -2.26
N LYS A 111 -1.88 -10.72 -2.75
CA LYS A 111 -1.86 -9.98 -4.02
C LYS A 111 -1.87 -8.47 -3.81
N ASP A 112 -2.64 -8.00 -2.81
CA ASP A 112 -2.91 -6.60 -2.58
C ASP A 112 -2.28 -6.17 -1.26
N PHE A 113 -1.45 -5.13 -1.30
CA PHE A 113 -0.72 -4.64 -0.13
C PHE A 113 -1.19 -3.23 0.22
N VAL A 114 -1.72 -3.07 1.43
CA VAL A 114 -2.16 -1.79 1.98
C VAL A 114 -1.27 -1.42 3.15
N PHE A 115 -0.77 -0.20 3.18
CA PHE A 115 0.04 0.32 4.29
C PHE A 115 -0.01 1.85 4.36
N ASN A 116 0.20 2.38 5.56
CA ASN A 116 0.32 3.82 5.75
C ASN A 116 1.76 4.30 5.56
N ILE A 117 1.91 5.47 4.95
CA ILE A 117 3.17 6.22 4.86
C ILE A 117 3.15 7.47 5.74
N SER A 118 1.98 8.00 6.05
CA SER A 118 1.73 9.07 7.02
C SER A 118 0.39 8.87 7.71
N GLU A 119 -0.01 9.79 8.56
CA GLU A 119 -1.34 9.79 9.20
C GLU A 119 -2.48 9.98 8.19
N THR A 120 -2.21 10.71 7.11
CA THR A 120 -3.20 11.04 6.07
C THR A 120 -3.08 10.19 4.81
N ASP A 121 -1.92 9.57 4.58
CA ASP A 121 -1.60 8.91 3.32
C ASP A 121 -1.54 7.39 3.48
N THR A 122 -2.45 6.70 2.80
CA THR A 122 -2.50 5.25 2.66
C THR A 122 -2.12 4.86 1.24
N VAL A 123 -1.28 3.85 1.10
CA VAL A 123 -0.88 3.28 -0.20
C VAL A 123 -1.52 1.93 -0.37
N LEU A 124 -2.09 1.72 -1.55
CA LEU A 124 -2.53 0.42 -2.06
C LEU A 124 -1.65 0.02 -3.24
N VAL A 125 -0.94 -1.08 -3.12
CA VAL A 125 -0.30 -1.77 -4.25
C VAL A 125 -1.22 -2.89 -4.69
N LYS A 126 -1.87 -2.69 -5.83
CA LYS A 126 -2.90 -3.60 -6.38
C LYS A 126 -2.33 -4.47 -7.48
N GLU A 127 -2.48 -5.80 -7.37
CA GLU A 127 -2.25 -6.71 -8.48
C GLU A 127 -3.40 -6.58 -9.49
N ILE A 128 -3.06 -6.44 -10.77
CA ILE A 128 -4.02 -6.25 -11.85
C ILE A 128 -3.83 -7.31 -12.94
N LYS A 129 -4.86 -7.54 -13.74
CA LYS A 129 -4.78 -8.42 -14.89
C LYS A 129 -4.15 -7.68 -16.08
N PRO A 130 -3.49 -8.39 -17.01
CA PRO A 130 -2.85 -7.76 -18.18
C PRO A 130 -3.81 -7.02 -19.11
N ASP A 131 -5.08 -7.32 -19.09
CA ASP A 131 -6.14 -6.71 -19.89
C ASP A 131 -6.82 -5.51 -19.21
N ASN A 132 -6.47 -5.23 -17.95
CA ASN A 132 -6.96 -4.04 -17.27
C ASN A 132 -6.37 -2.75 -17.90
N ASN A 133 -7.23 -1.77 -18.10
CA ASN A 133 -6.86 -0.47 -18.64
C ASN A 133 -6.97 0.65 -17.59
N THR A 134 -6.53 1.87 -17.94
CA THR A 134 -6.56 3.02 -17.04
C THR A 134 -7.97 3.33 -16.51
N ARG A 135 -9.02 3.12 -17.32
CA ARG A 135 -10.41 3.33 -16.89
C ARG A 135 -10.85 2.35 -15.81
N ASP A 136 -10.33 1.11 -15.85
CA ASP A 136 -10.64 0.11 -14.82
C ASP A 136 -9.99 0.51 -13.49
N MET A 137 -8.79 1.09 -13.53
CA MET A 137 -8.12 1.61 -12.35
C MET A 137 -8.85 2.84 -11.79
N GLU A 138 -9.35 3.73 -12.65
CA GLU A 138 -10.14 4.87 -12.23
C GLU A 138 -11.47 4.45 -11.59
N LYS A 139 -12.16 3.44 -12.13
CA LYS A 139 -13.37 2.87 -11.50
C LYS A 139 -13.07 2.26 -10.14
N LEU A 140 -11.96 1.54 -10.02
CA LEU A 140 -11.51 0.98 -8.75
C LEU A 140 -11.25 2.10 -7.73
N ALA A 141 -10.51 3.14 -8.12
CA ALA A 141 -10.23 4.28 -7.27
C ALA A 141 -11.51 5.04 -6.87
N ALA A 142 -12.46 5.23 -7.81
CA ALA A 142 -13.75 5.82 -7.52
C ALA A 142 -14.54 4.99 -6.49
N SER A 143 -14.58 3.68 -6.63
CA SER A 143 -15.23 2.78 -5.67
C SER A 143 -14.62 2.89 -4.26
N ILE A 144 -13.29 3.08 -4.15
CA ILE A 144 -12.63 3.33 -2.86
C ILE A 144 -13.10 4.65 -2.26
N VAL A 145 -13.11 5.73 -3.07
CA VAL A 145 -13.58 7.06 -2.63
C VAL A 145 -15.04 7.00 -2.18
N ASP A 146 -15.90 6.35 -2.98
CA ASP A 146 -17.33 6.22 -2.68
C ASP A 146 -17.55 5.48 -1.35
N THR A 147 -16.81 4.40 -1.08
CA THR A 147 -16.90 3.67 0.19
C THR A 147 -16.42 4.54 1.37
N LEU A 148 -15.27 5.22 1.20
CA LEU A 148 -14.74 6.10 2.25
C LEU A 148 -15.71 7.23 2.57
N GLN A 149 -16.31 7.83 1.55
CA GLN A 149 -17.21 8.98 1.74
C GLN A 149 -18.62 8.56 2.15
N GLY A 150 -19.17 7.53 1.51
CA GLY A 150 -20.57 7.10 1.73
C GLY A 150 -20.77 6.40 3.07
N ASP A 151 -19.89 5.45 3.39
CA ASP A 151 -20.05 4.59 4.57
C ASP A 151 -19.34 5.16 5.82
N HIS A 152 -18.28 5.94 5.62
CA HIS A 152 -17.38 6.37 6.73
C HIS A 152 -17.24 7.89 6.85
N TYR A 153 -17.84 8.70 5.97
CA TYR A 153 -17.75 10.17 5.96
C TYR A 153 -16.30 10.68 5.88
N ILE A 154 -15.41 9.93 5.24
CA ILE A 154 -14.01 10.27 5.02
C ILE A 154 -13.88 10.85 3.61
N LYS A 155 -13.46 12.12 3.52
CA LYS A 155 -13.12 12.72 2.22
C LYS A 155 -11.68 12.37 1.86
N ALA A 156 -11.52 11.79 0.68
CA ALA A 156 -10.19 11.39 0.20
C ALA A 156 -10.02 11.74 -1.28
N VAL A 157 -8.77 11.89 -1.67
CA VAL A 157 -8.32 12.01 -3.07
C VAL A 157 -7.40 10.83 -3.36
N VAL A 158 -7.53 10.25 -4.55
CA VAL A 158 -6.73 9.10 -4.99
C VAL A 158 -5.91 9.47 -6.21
N GLY A 159 -4.58 9.40 -6.06
CA GLY A 159 -3.64 9.46 -7.17
C GLY A 159 -3.32 8.05 -7.66
N ILE A 160 -3.29 7.84 -8.98
CA ILE A 160 -3.03 6.55 -9.63
C ILE A 160 -1.76 6.68 -10.46
N GLY A 161 -0.75 5.83 -10.17
CA GLY A 161 0.44 5.69 -11.00
C GLY A 161 0.19 4.83 -12.25
N THR A 162 1.19 4.68 -13.10
CA THR A 162 1.09 3.77 -14.25
C THR A 162 1.24 2.31 -13.80
N PRO A 163 0.53 1.37 -14.47
CA PRO A 163 0.75 -0.05 -14.28
C PRO A 163 2.19 -0.45 -14.59
N ILE A 164 2.77 -1.30 -13.76
CA ILE A 164 4.14 -1.82 -13.91
C ILE A 164 4.12 -3.35 -13.97
N GLY A 165 5.04 -3.93 -14.72
CA GLY A 165 5.18 -5.39 -14.86
C GLY A 165 6.25 -6.00 -13.97
N ASN A 166 6.97 -5.18 -13.21
CA ASN A 166 8.08 -5.65 -12.40
C ASN A 166 8.13 -4.94 -11.03
N ILE A 167 8.42 -5.71 -9.99
CA ILE A 167 8.45 -5.20 -8.61
C ILE A 167 9.42 -4.03 -8.41
N LYS A 168 10.55 -3.99 -9.10
CA LYS A 168 11.55 -2.92 -8.99
C LYS A 168 11.00 -1.55 -9.42
N ASP A 169 9.94 -1.54 -10.25
CA ASP A 169 9.37 -0.34 -10.81
C ASP A 169 8.23 0.24 -9.92
N LEU A 170 7.93 -0.39 -8.76
CA LEU A 170 6.91 0.09 -7.82
C LEU A 170 7.18 1.52 -7.33
N ALA A 171 8.45 1.85 -7.06
CA ALA A 171 8.82 3.21 -6.65
C ALA A 171 8.49 4.25 -7.73
N SER A 172 8.63 3.90 -9.01
CA SER A 172 8.24 4.78 -10.13
C SER A 172 6.73 5.01 -10.16
N SER A 173 5.93 3.92 -10.11
CA SER A 173 4.47 4.02 -10.06
C SER A 173 3.97 4.82 -8.86
N PHE A 174 4.64 4.71 -7.70
CA PHE A 174 4.32 5.51 -6.52
C PHE A 174 4.63 7.01 -6.73
N LYS A 175 5.82 7.35 -7.26
CA LYS A 175 6.19 8.74 -7.60
C LYS A 175 5.20 9.36 -8.59
N GLU A 176 4.74 8.59 -9.57
CA GLU A 176 3.72 9.01 -10.52
C GLU A 176 2.36 9.27 -9.85
N ALA A 177 1.93 8.40 -8.92
CA ALA A 177 0.73 8.62 -8.13
C ALA A 177 0.81 9.90 -7.27
N GLN A 178 2.00 10.20 -6.69
CA GLN A 178 2.24 11.45 -5.99
C GLN A 178 2.16 12.67 -6.92
N ILE A 179 2.79 12.61 -8.09
CA ILE A 179 2.72 13.67 -9.11
C ILE A 179 1.28 13.89 -9.55
N ALA A 180 0.52 12.81 -9.80
CA ALA A 180 -0.89 12.91 -10.16
C ALA A 180 -1.69 13.71 -9.11
N MET A 181 -1.46 13.42 -7.84
CA MET A 181 -2.12 14.09 -6.74
C MET A 181 -1.72 15.56 -6.61
N GLU A 182 -0.43 15.89 -6.73
CA GLU A 182 0.04 17.28 -6.62
C GLU A 182 -0.40 18.12 -7.83
N VAL A 183 -0.34 17.57 -9.05
CA VAL A 183 -0.83 18.23 -10.25
C VAL A 183 -2.35 18.44 -10.20
N GLY A 184 -3.08 17.43 -9.72
CA GLY A 184 -4.54 17.53 -9.57
C GLY A 184 -4.97 18.67 -8.66
N LYS A 185 -4.25 18.92 -7.56
CA LYS A 185 -4.54 20.06 -6.69
C LYS A 185 -4.46 21.42 -7.39
N VAL A 186 -3.61 21.56 -8.39
CA VAL A 186 -3.37 22.83 -9.09
C VAL A 186 -4.32 23.02 -10.26
N PHE A 187 -4.57 21.95 -11.04
CA PHE A 187 -5.27 22.04 -12.32
C PHE A 187 -6.73 21.58 -12.27
N ASP A 188 -7.10 20.75 -11.30
CA ASP A 188 -8.43 20.15 -11.22
C ASP A 188 -8.81 19.83 -9.77
N THR A 189 -9.06 20.90 -9.01
CA THR A 189 -9.31 20.84 -7.56
C THR A 189 -10.58 20.09 -7.15
N GLU A 190 -11.47 19.79 -8.10
CA GLU A 190 -12.74 19.10 -7.83
C GLU A 190 -12.63 17.58 -8.01
N ARG A 191 -11.62 17.09 -8.72
CA ARG A 191 -11.47 15.66 -8.94
C ARG A 191 -10.93 14.94 -7.72
N GLN A 192 -11.62 13.88 -7.36
CA GLN A 192 -11.20 12.99 -6.28
C GLN A 192 -10.33 11.80 -6.77
N VAL A 193 -10.35 11.51 -8.07
CA VAL A 193 -9.55 10.46 -8.70
C VAL A 193 -8.72 11.06 -9.83
N ILE A 194 -7.41 10.94 -9.74
CA ILE A 194 -6.46 11.55 -10.66
C ILE A 194 -5.46 10.49 -11.13
N SER A 195 -5.51 10.15 -12.43
CA SER A 195 -4.56 9.22 -13.04
C SER A 195 -3.39 9.96 -13.66
N TYR A 196 -2.17 9.49 -13.41
CA TYR A 196 -0.95 10.04 -14.03
C TYR A 196 -1.01 10.03 -15.55
N ASP A 197 -1.57 8.97 -16.15
CA ASP A 197 -1.72 8.84 -17.60
C ASP A 197 -2.60 9.94 -18.22
N HIS A 198 -3.54 10.51 -17.44
CA HIS A 198 -4.48 11.52 -17.92
C HIS A 198 -4.06 12.97 -17.62
N LEU A 199 -2.88 13.17 -17.03
CA LEU A 199 -2.38 14.52 -16.72
C LEU A 199 -2.00 15.32 -17.98
N GLY A 200 -1.75 14.66 -19.11
CA GLY A 200 -1.36 15.31 -20.35
C GLY A 200 -0.13 16.20 -20.18
N ILE A 201 -0.24 17.46 -20.64
CA ILE A 201 0.85 18.44 -20.56
C ILE A 201 1.15 18.90 -19.12
N ALA A 202 0.19 18.79 -18.21
CA ALA A 202 0.36 19.26 -16.84
C ALA A 202 1.49 18.53 -16.11
N ARG A 203 1.72 17.23 -16.41
CA ARG A 203 2.86 16.47 -15.87
C ARG A 203 4.22 17.01 -16.34
N LEU A 204 4.30 17.53 -17.58
CA LEU A 204 5.53 18.11 -18.11
C LEU A 204 5.80 19.45 -17.44
N ILE A 205 4.78 20.29 -17.31
CA ILE A 205 4.89 21.60 -16.64
C ILE A 205 5.33 21.42 -15.20
N TYR A 206 4.75 20.45 -14.48
CA TYR A 206 5.10 20.15 -13.09
C TYR A 206 6.57 19.71 -12.91
N GLN A 207 7.15 19.04 -13.92
CA GLN A 207 8.53 18.56 -13.89
C GLN A 207 9.56 19.60 -14.34
N LEU A 208 9.14 20.76 -14.85
CA LEU A 208 10.06 21.81 -15.26
C LEU A 208 10.74 22.42 -14.03
N PRO A 209 12.07 22.65 -14.08
CA PRO A 209 12.77 23.42 -13.06
C PRO A 209 12.17 24.82 -12.92
N THR A 210 12.00 25.28 -11.68
CA THR A 210 11.43 26.61 -11.38
C THR A 210 12.18 27.71 -12.09
N THR A 211 13.52 27.60 -12.17
CA THR A 211 14.37 28.56 -12.90
C THR A 211 14.03 28.67 -14.38
N LEU A 212 13.66 27.56 -15.03
CA LEU A 212 13.24 27.54 -16.41
C LEU A 212 11.86 28.19 -16.60
N CYS A 213 10.94 27.90 -15.67
CA CYS A 213 9.62 28.53 -15.65
C CYS A 213 9.72 30.06 -15.49
N GLU A 214 10.55 30.50 -14.55
CA GLU A 214 10.80 31.94 -14.33
C GLU A 214 11.47 32.63 -15.53
N ALA A 215 12.41 31.96 -16.20
CA ALA A 215 13.03 32.48 -17.41
C ALA A 215 11.99 32.63 -18.53
N PHE A 216 11.17 31.60 -18.77
CA PHE A 216 10.09 31.62 -19.75
C PHE A 216 9.07 32.73 -19.45
N LEU A 217 8.64 32.87 -18.18
CA LEU A 217 7.72 33.95 -17.80
C LEU A 217 8.30 35.34 -18.06
N ARG A 218 9.59 35.54 -17.79
CA ARG A 218 10.28 36.82 -18.11
C ARG A 218 10.37 37.10 -19.60
N GLU A 219 10.52 36.07 -20.43
CA GLU A 219 10.59 36.22 -21.88
C GLU A 219 9.22 36.52 -22.49
N VAL A 220 8.19 35.80 -22.03
CA VAL A 220 6.83 35.91 -22.59
C VAL A 220 6.07 37.10 -22.05
N PHE A 221 6.19 37.33 -20.75
CA PHE A 221 5.54 38.47 -20.08
C PHE A 221 6.57 39.57 -19.79
N LYS A 222 7.28 40.06 -20.86
CA LYS A 222 8.08 41.26 -20.73
C LYS A 222 7.18 42.35 -20.16
N GLN A 223 7.36 42.73 -18.91
CA GLN A 223 6.81 43.96 -18.37
C GLN A 223 7.50 45.09 -19.17
N GLU A 224 6.73 45.77 -19.98
CA GLU A 224 7.12 47.08 -20.47
C GLU A 224 7.29 47.96 -19.24
N SER A 225 8.54 48.36 -18.98
CA SER A 225 8.91 49.36 -17.99
C SER A 225 8.69 50.73 -18.58
#